data_304b8718a47f4a5ebc14bd16fb85b2b9
#
_entry.id   304b8718a47f4a5ebc14bd16fb85b2b9
#
_cell.length_a   1.000
_cell.length_b   1.000
_cell.length_c   1.000
_cell.angle_alpha   90.00
_cell.angle_beta   90.00
_cell.angle_gamma   90.00
#
_symmetry.space_group_name_H-M   'P 1'
#
loop_
_entity.id
_entity.type
_entity.pdbx_description
1 polymer ?
#
loop_
_entity_poly.entity_id
_entity_poly.type
_entity_poly.pdbx_seq_one_letter_code
_entity_poly.pdbx_strand_id
1 'polypeptide(L)'
;MMMIDTEQLTKTYNGRGGCRGITLQVPEGCIFGLLGPNGAGKSTFVKMLAGLHRPDSGRANVLGQPLGLPEARRKLGYLPELFRFQDWLTPAEVLRFHGQLGGLSPQETRAPAFRIRVRDTLELVGLSEAADRRVGGFSKGMQQRLGLAAALLLDPELMILDEPASALDPVGRYEIRSLLKRLRGRGVTIFLNTHLLEDVEELCDEAAFLYGGELLASGPLHKLLSGTGDSGDSGVGWRFRLGGWLPETWAELNDAVGGSLSSLLRLVEADESGNALLTARVTDREQAGYLCSLFFRSGLTLYESGPEPNSLEAWFLRMAGSRQGGVPQ
;
A
#
# COMPACT_ATOMS: atom_id res chain seq x y z
N MET A 1 -15.29 -1.44 -15.39
CA MET A 1 -14.85 -2.84 -15.64
C MET A 1 -13.95 -3.28 -14.49
N MET A 2 -13.88 -4.61 -14.14
CA MET A 2 -12.86 -5.08 -13.18
C MET A 2 -11.59 -5.42 -13.93
N MET A 3 -10.48 -4.82 -13.54
CA MET A 3 -9.17 -5.05 -14.14
C MET A 3 -8.47 -6.28 -13.54
N ILE A 4 -8.75 -6.54 -12.25
CA ILE A 4 -8.37 -7.78 -11.56
C ILE A 4 -9.61 -8.28 -10.83
N ASP A 5 -9.93 -9.55 -10.98
CA ASP A 5 -11.02 -10.22 -10.28
C ASP A 5 -10.55 -11.61 -9.87
N THR A 6 -10.45 -11.86 -8.56
CA THR A 6 -9.97 -13.13 -8.02
C THR A 6 -11.01 -13.76 -7.11
N GLU A 7 -11.14 -15.08 -7.20
CA GLU A 7 -12.05 -15.87 -6.38
C GLU A 7 -11.28 -17.04 -5.74
N GLN A 8 -11.14 -16.98 -4.40
CA GLN A 8 -10.47 -17.97 -3.56
C GLN A 8 -9.06 -18.37 -4.08
N LEU A 9 -8.33 -17.38 -4.64
CA LEU A 9 -7.03 -17.62 -5.25
C LEU A 9 -6.01 -18.05 -4.20
N THR A 10 -5.39 -19.19 -4.40
CA THR A 10 -4.49 -19.82 -3.42
C THR A 10 -3.18 -20.27 -4.07
N LYS A 11 -2.08 -20.00 -3.40
CA LYS A 11 -0.74 -20.53 -3.68
C LYS A 11 0.04 -20.72 -2.41
N THR A 12 0.49 -21.94 -2.16
CA THR A 12 1.30 -22.29 -0.99
C THR A 12 2.57 -23.02 -1.43
N TYR A 13 3.58 -23.02 -0.55
CA TYR A 13 4.85 -23.71 -0.77
C TYR A 13 5.02 -24.78 0.31
N ASN A 14 4.83 -26.05 -0.05
CA ASN A 14 4.88 -27.19 0.90
C ASN A 14 3.95 -27.00 2.12
N GLY A 15 2.76 -26.43 1.90
CA GLY A 15 1.79 -26.17 2.96
C GLY A 15 2.13 -24.97 3.87
N ARG A 16 3.24 -24.26 3.62
CA ARG A 16 3.68 -23.11 4.40
C ARG A 16 3.88 -21.89 3.51
N GLY A 17 3.65 -20.68 4.07
CA GLY A 17 3.79 -19.42 3.34
C GLY A 17 2.80 -19.25 2.18
N GLY A 18 3.03 -18.26 1.32
CA GLY A 18 2.16 -17.94 0.19
C GLY A 18 0.90 -17.20 0.60
N CYS A 19 -0.18 -17.37 -0.17
CA CYS A 19 -1.48 -16.78 0.13
C CYS A 19 -2.61 -17.80 -0.09
N ARG A 20 -3.72 -17.64 0.65
CA ARG A 20 -4.82 -18.60 0.71
C ARG A 20 -6.17 -17.90 0.56
N GLY A 21 -6.98 -18.39 -0.38
CA GLY A 21 -8.38 -17.99 -0.51
C GLY A 21 -8.58 -16.49 -0.79
N ILE A 22 -7.68 -15.86 -1.54
CA ILE A 22 -7.77 -14.41 -1.80
C ILE A 22 -8.89 -14.14 -2.81
N THR A 23 -9.94 -13.45 -2.35
CA THR A 23 -11.02 -12.93 -3.17
C THR A 23 -10.93 -11.41 -3.17
N LEU A 24 -10.58 -10.83 -4.32
CA LEU A 24 -10.28 -9.42 -4.47
C LEU A 24 -10.73 -8.90 -5.82
N GLN A 25 -11.29 -7.70 -5.84
CA GLN A 25 -11.70 -6.99 -7.05
C GLN A 25 -10.97 -5.65 -7.13
N VAL A 26 -10.41 -5.34 -8.30
CA VAL A 26 -9.75 -4.06 -8.58
C VAL A 26 -10.47 -3.39 -9.74
N PRO A 27 -11.11 -2.23 -9.53
CA PRO A 27 -11.79 -1.50 -10.58
C PRO A 27 -10.81 -0.82 -11.54
N GLU A 28 -11.32 -0.47 -12.72
CA GLU A 28 -10.60 0.29 -13.73
C GLU A 28 -10.33 1.73 -13.29
N GLY A 29 -9.17 2.28 -13.68
CA GLY A 29 -8.83 3.69 -13.54
C GLY A 29 -8.45 4.12 -12.11
N CYS A 30 -8.20 3.19 -11.19
CA CYS A 30 -7.77 3.48 -9.84
C CYS A 30 -6.30 3.12 -9.59
N ILE A 31 -5.75 3.66 -8.51
CA ILE A 31 -4.53 3.14 -7.87
C ILE A 31 -4.98 2.28 -6.69
N PHE A 32 -4.69 0.99 -6.76
CA PHE A 32 -5.05 0.00 -5.75
C PHE A 32 -3.81 -0.46 -4.99
N GLY A 33 -3.80 -0.27 -3.67
CA GLY A 33 -2.70 -0.64 -2.79
C GLY A 33 -2.84 -2.05 -2.22
N LEU A 34 -1.78 -2.87 -2.28
CA LEU A 34 -1.68 -4.13 -1.55
C LEU A 34 -0.67 -4.00 -0.43
N LEU A 35 -1.13 -4.13 0.81
CA LEU A 35 -0.33 -3.97 2.01
C LEU A 35 -0.27 -5.23 2.84
N GLY A 36 0.69 -5.26 3.77
CA GLY A 36 0.86 -6.31 4.76
C GLY A 36 2.31 -6.46 5.18
N PRO A 37 2.59 -7.15 6.29
CA PRO A 37 3.96 -7.38 6.75
C PRO A 37 4.75 -8.26 5.78
N ASN A 38 6.07 -8.33 6.00
CA ASN A 38 6.91 -9.26 5.28
C ASN A 38 6.46 -10.70 5.55
N GLY A 39 6.43 -11.52 4.50
CA GLY A 39 5.92 -12.89 4.60
C GLY A 39 4.40 -13.03 4.55
N ALA A 40 3.62 -11.96 4.44
CA ALA A 40 2.16 -12.00 4.35
C ALA A 40 1.62 -12.62 3.05
N GLY A 41 2.47 -12.96 2.08
CA GLY A 41 2.03 -13.56 0.82
C GLY A 41 1.87 -12.58 -0.34
N LYS A 42 2.13 -11.28 -0.15
CA LYS A 42 1.96 -10.22 -1.16
C LYS A 42 2.68 -10.53 -2.47
N SER A 43 3.98 -10.77 -2.43
CA SER A 43 4.78 -11.06 -3.65
C SER A 43 4.35 -12.37 -4.34
N THR A 44 3.82 -13.34 -3.58
CA THR A 44 3.23 -14.55 -4.17
C THR A 44 1.96 -14.21 -4.94
N PHE A 45 1.08 -13.40 -4.35
CA PHE A 45 -0.15 -12.94 -5.01
C PHE A 45 0.14 -12.11 -6.25
N VAL A 46 1.05 -11.13 -6.15
CA VAL A 46 1.52 -10.31 -7.29
C VAL A 46 2.07 -11.17 -8.43
N LYS A 47 2.92 -12.15 -8.12
CA LYS A 47 3.50 -13.05 -9.15
C LYS A 47 2.45 -13.94 -9.80
N MET A 48 1.39 -14.33 -9.10
CA MET A 48 0.26 -15.02 -9.73
C MET A 48 -0.47 -14.09 -10.70
N LEU A 49 -0.81 -12.87 -10.29
CA LEU A 49 -1.48 -11.89 -11.15
C LEU A 49 -0.67 -11.56 -12.40
N ALA A 50 0.67 -11.46 -12.26
CA ALA A 50 1.58 -11.28 -13.40
C ALA A 50 1.75 -12.55 -14.28
N GLY A 51 1.11 -13.67 -13.90
CA GLY A 51 1.21 -14.93 -14.64
C GLY A 51 2.55 -15.65 -14.51
N LEU A 52 3.35 -15.30 -13.49
CA LEU A 52 4.65 -15.91 -13.21
C LEU A 52 4.53 -17.18 -12.33
N HIS A 53 3.48 -17.25 -11.51
CA HIS A 53 3.18 -18.40 -10.69
C HIS A 53 1.78 -18.94 -11.01
N ARG A 54 1.69 -20.26 -11.15
CA ARG A 54 0.39 -20.92 -11.31
C ARG A 54 -0.25 -21.10 -9.94
N PRO A 55 -1.51 -20.71 -9.74
CA PRO A 55 -2.24 -20.98 -8.51
C PRO A 55 -2.43 -22.48 -8.28
N ASP A 56 -2.52 -22.86 -7.02
CA ASP A 56 -2.85 -24.24 -6.62
C ASP A 56 -4.37 -24.46 -6.68
N SER A 57 -5.17 -23.41 -6.38
CA SER A 57 -6.63 -23.41 -6.49
C SER A 57 -7.19 -22.01 -6.62
N GLY A 58 -8.51 -21.90 -6.86
CA GLY A 58 -9.19 -20.65 -7.11
C GLY A 58 -9.14 -20.21 -8.57
N ARG A 59 -9.73 -19.05 -8.86
CA ARG A 59 -9.83 -18.47 -10.20
C ARG A 59 -9.42 -17.01 -10.18
N ALA A 60 -8.88 -16.51 -11.29
CA ALA A 60 -8.64 -15.09 -11.47
C ALA A 60 -8.80 -14.70 -12.94
N ASN A 61 -9.34 -13.49 -13.13
CA ASN A 61 -9.32 -12.77 -14.40
C ASN A 61 -8.45 -11.52 -14.24
N VAL A 62 -7.62 -11.27 -15.24
CA VAL A 62 -6.81 -10.06 -15.34
C VAL A 62 -7.09 -9.44 -16.70
N LEU A 63 -7.45 -8.15 -16.74
CA LEU A 63 -7.86 -7.47 -17.96
C LEU A 63 -9.03 -8.20 -18.68
N GLY A 64 -9.96 -8.75 -17.90
CA GLY A 64 -11.10 -9.51 -18.42
C GLY A 64 -10.76 -10.89 -18.98
N GLN A 65 -9.51 -11.34 -18.91
CA GLN A 65 -9.05 -12.61 -19.44
C GLN A 65 -8.66 -13.57 -18.29
N PRO A 66 -8.93 -14.88 -18.42
CA PRO A 66 -8.46 -15.86 -17.44
C PRO A 66 -6.96 -15.80 -17.21
N LEU A 67 -6.56 -15.95 -15.97
CA LEU A 67 -5.15 -15.91 -15.55
C LEU A 67 -4.34 -16.99 -16.28
N GLY A 68 -3.16 -16.60 -16.77
CA GLY A 68 -2.22 -17.48 -17.48
C GLY A 68 -2.34 -17.43 -19.00
N LEU A 69 -3.39 -16.85 -19.57
CA LEU A 69 -3.49 -16.66 -21.00
C LEU A 69 -2.53 -15.56 -21.47
N PRO A 70 -1.87 -15.72 -22.65
CA PRO A 70 -0.98 -14.68 -23.20
C PRO A 70 -1.69 -13.34 -23.43
N GLU A 71 -2.97 -13.37 -23.77
CA GLU A 71 -3.82 -12.21 -24.04
C GLU A 71 -3.93 -11.30 -22.82
N ALA A 72 -4.04 -11.87 -21.62
CA ALA A 72 -4.06 -11.14 -20.36
C ALA A 72 -2.77 -10.32 -20.11
N ARG A 73 -1.66 -10.71 -20.73
CA ARG A 73 -0.35 -10.07 -20.53
C ARG A 73 -0.02 -8.98 -21.54
N ARG A 74 -0.74 -8.91 -22.68
CA ARG A 74 -0.43 -7.94 -23.74
C ARG A 74 -0.56 -6.48 -23.33
N LYS A 75 -1.51 -6.21 -22.41
CA LYS A 75 -1.80 -4.88 -21.88
C LYS A 75 -1.45 -4.75 -20.40
N LEU A 76 -0.61 -5.66 -19.93
CA LEU A 76 -0.09 -5.68 -18.56
C LEU A 76 1.35 -5.16 -18.55
N GLY A 77 1.59 -4.08 -17.80
CA GLY A 77 2.93 -3.65 -17.41
C GLY A 77 3.30 -4.25 -16.06
N TYR A 78 4.47 -4.87 -15.94
CA TYR A 78 4.91 -5.45 -14.67
C TYR A 78 6.31 -4.97 -14.29
N LEU A 79 6.45 -4.43 -13.09
CA LEU A 79 7.72 -4.09 -12.46
C LEU A 79 7.92 -4.99 -11.24
N PRO A 80 8.81 -5.97 -11.26
CA PRO A 80 9.15 -6.77 -10.08
C PRO A 80 9.99 -5.97 -9.09
N GLU A 81 9.97 -6.38 -7.80
CA GLU A 81 10.80 -5.82 -6.75
C GLU A 81 12.30 -5.94 -7.07
N LEU A 82 12.71 -7.11 -7.54
CA LEU A 82 14.09 -7.40 -7.91
C LEU A 82 14.19 -7.66 -9.41
N PHE A 83 14.95 -6.83 -10.08
CA PHE A 83 15.27 -6.99 -11.49
C PHE A 83 16.69 -6.49 -11.77
N ARG A 84 17.25 -6.93 -12.88
CA ARG A 84 18.55 -6.49 -13.32
C ARG A 84 18.56 -6.39 -14.85
N PHE A 85 19.08 -5.28 -15.34
CA PHE A 85 19.37 -5.10 -16.75
C PHE A 85 20.81 -5.46 -17.05
N GLN A 86 21.11 -5.71 -18.31
CA GLN A 86 22.46 -5.96 -18.79
C GLN A 86 23.28 -4.67 -18.74
N ASP A 87 24.40 -4.69 -18.03
CA ASP A 87 25.23 -3.52 -17.73
C ASP A 87 25.79 -2.82 -18.98
N TRP A 88 25.97 -3.56 -20.08
CA TRP A 88 26.52 -3.08 -21.35
C TRP A 88 25.50 -2.44 -22.31
N LEU A 89 24.21 -2.56 -22.04
CA LEU A 89 23.17 -1.96 -22.86
C LEU A 89 22.91 -0.50 -22.46
N THR A 90 22.44 0.27 -23.43
CA THR A 90 21.83 1.59 -23.20
C THR A 90 20.34 1.44 -22.86
N PRO A 91 19.68 2.44 -22.22
CA PRO A 91 18.24 2.44 -21.99
C PRO A 91 17.41 2.15 -23.25
N ALA A 92 17.79 2.75 -24.38
CA ALA A 92 17.09 2.53 -25.64
C ALA A 92 17.19 1.07 -26.12
N GLU A 93 18.34 0.43 -25.92
CA GLU A 93 18.54 -0.99 -26.25
C GLU A 93 17.77 -1.91 -25.29
N VAL A 94 17.73 -1.59 -23.99
CA VAL A 94 16.90 -2.29 -23.00
C VAL A 94 15.44 -2.22 -23.41
N LEU A 95 14.92 -1.03 -23.71
CA LEU A 95 13.53 -0.85 -24.11
C LEU A 95 13.21 -1.55 -25.43
N ARG A 96 14.14 -1.56 -26.40
CA ARG A 96 13.99 -2.33 -27.63
C ARG A 96 13.87 -3.83 -27.35
N PHE A 97 14.72 -4.36 -26.49
CA PHE A 97 14.67 -5.75 -26.07
C PHE A 97 13.34 -6.09 -25.41
N HIS A 98 12.88 -5.24 -24.48
CA HIS A 98 11.57 -5.40 -23.84
C HIS A 98 10.40 -5.30 -24.82
N GLY A 99 10.48 -4.42 -25.82
CA GLY A 99 9.49 -4.36 -26.90
C GLY A 99 9.37 -5.69 -27.66
N GLN A 100 10.51 -6.33 -27.97
CA GLN A 100 10.52 -7.64 -28.63
C GLN A 100 10.00 -8.76 -27.72
N LEU A 101 10.36 -8.76 -26.42
CA LEU A 101 9.81 -9.70 -25.45
C LEU A 101 8.29 -9.53 -25.31
N GLY A 102 7.77 -8.31 -25.44
CA GLY A 102 6.35 -8.01 -25.44
C GLY A 102 5.61 -8.33 -26.74
N GLY A 103 6.32 -8.93 -27.74
CA GLY A 103 5.73 -9.45 -28.97
C GLY A 103 5.90 -8.58 -30.22
N LEU A 104 6.63 -7.45 -30.13
CA LEU A 104 6.96 -6.67 -31.33
C LEU A 104 8.04 -7.36 -32.14
N SER A 105 7.87 -7.36 -33.45
CA SER A 105 8.87 -7.88 -34.41
C SER A 105 10.15 -7.02 -34.40
N PRO A 106 11.29 -7.57 -34.88
CA PRO A 106 12.50 -6.78 -35.09
C PRO A 106 12.33 -5.59 -36.04
N GLN A 107 11.43 -5.67 -37.02
CA GLN A 107 11.09 -4.57 -37.93
C GLN A 107 10.36 -3.45 -37.20
N GLU A 108 9.34 -3.78 -36.39
CA GLU A 108 8.58 -2.81 -35.61
C GLU A 108 9.48 -2.09 -34.61
N THR A 109 10.37 -2.80 -33.89
CA THR A 109 11.29 -2.19 -32.94
C THR A 109 12.43 -1.38 -33.55
N ARG A 110 12.61 -1.41 -34.89
CA ARG A 110 13.52 -0.53 -35.65
C ARG A 110 12.82 0.64 -36.29
N ALA A 111 11.49 0.62 -36.37
CA ALA A 111 10.68 1.66 -37.00
C ALA A 111 10.84 3.03 -36.31
N PRO A 112 10.74 4.14 -37.08
CA PRO A 112 10.81 5.48 -36.49
C PRO A 112 9.78 5.72 -35.36
N ALA A 113 8.57 5.20 -35.52
CA ALA A 113 7.51 5.30 -34.53
C ALA A 113 7.92 4.66 -33.15
N PHE A 114 8.62 3.52 -33.19
CA PHE A 114 9.11 2.90 -31.96
C PHE A 114 10.23 3.71 -31.29
N ARG A 115 11.13 4.33 -32.07
CA ARG A 115 12.17 5.22 -31.53
C ARG A 115 11.55 6.44 -30.85
N ILE A 116 10.50 7.01 -31.43
CA ILE A 116 9.74 8.09 -30.80
C ILE A 116 9.14 7.60 -29.47
N ARG A 117 8.48 6.45 -29.46
CA ARG A 117 7.92 5.84 -28.23
C ARG A 117 8.98 5.65 -27.15
N VAL A 118 10.16 5.12 -27.50
CA VAL A 118 11.29 4.93 -26.58
C VAL A 118 11.73 6.27 -25.97
N ARG A 119 11.92 7.28 -26.82
CA ARG A 119 12.29 8.64 -26.38
C ARG A 119 11.26 9.20 -25.40
N ASP A 120 9.99 9.18 -25.79
CA ASP A 120 8.89 9.74 -24.99
C ASP A 120 8.71 8.98 -23.68
N THR A 121 8.96 7.67 -23.68
CA THR A 121 8.95 6.85 -22.46
C THR A 121 10.11 7.19 -21.53
N LEU A 122 11.33 7.39 -22.06
CA LEU A 122 12.49 7.81 -21.27
C LEU A 122 12.31 9.22 -20.70
N GLU A 123 11.72 10.13 -21.47
CA GLU A 123 11.36 11.47 -21.00
C GLU A 123 10.35 11.40 -19.86
N LEU A 124 9.32 10.58 -19.99
CA LEU A 124 8.27 10.39 -18.97
C LEU A 124 8.83 9.96 -17.61
N VAL A 125 9.89 9.13 -17.58
CA VAL A 125 10.54 8.63 -16.38
C VAL A 125 11.78 9.46 -15.98
N GLY A 126 12.09 10.55 -16.67
CA GLY A 126 13.20 11.45 -16.36
C GLY A 126 14.59 10.85 -16.66
N LEU A 127 14.71 10.07 -17.75
CA LEU A 127 15.97 9.44 -18.19
C LEU A 127 16.47 9.94 -19.55
N SER A 128 15.93 11.04 -20.09
CA SER A 128 16.31 11.58 -21.39
C SER A 128 17.82 11.85 -21.53
N GLU A 129 18.42 12.50 -20.52
CA GLU A 129 19.85 12.83 -20.53
C GLU A 129 20.78 11.61 -20.39
N ALA A 130 20.22 10.48 -19.92
CA ALA A 130 20.95 9.24 -19.73
C ALA A 130 20.68 8.21 -20.85
N ALA A 131 19.95 8.58 -21.91
CA ALA A 131 19.49 7.67 -22.96
C ALA A 131 20.62 6.91 -23.66
N ASP A 132 21.79 7.53 -23.81
CA ASP A 132 22.98 6.96 -24.48
C ASP A 132 24.02 6.38 -23.51
N ARG A 133 23.79 6.50 -22.18
CA ARG A 133 24.71 5.95 -21.18
C ARG A 133 24.46 4.47 -20.96
N ARG A 134 25.51 3.69 -20.68
CA ARG A 134 25.36 2.28 -20.32
C ARG A 134 24.71 2.12 -18.95
N VAL A 135 23.77 1.17 -18.86
CA VAL A 135 22.99 0.89 -17.63
C VAL A 135 23.86 0.47 -16.44
N GLY A 136 25.03 -0.14 -16.69
CA GLY A 136 25.98 -0.50 -15.65
C GLY A 136 26.50 0.69 -14.82
N GLY A 137 26.40 1.93 -15.35
CA GLY A 137 26.71 3.15 -14.63
C GLY A 137 25.50 3.84 -13.96
N PHE A 138 24.35 3.18 -13.92
CA PHE A 138 23.13 3.75 -13.33
C PHE A 138 23.10 3.60 -11.80
N SER A 139 22.64 4.64 -11.13
CA SER A 139 22.22 4.53 -9.73
C SER A 139 21.01 3.59 -9.59
N LYS A 140 20.74 3.09 -8.38
CA LYS A 140 19.52 2.29 -8.12
C LYS A 140 18.25 3.00 -8.55
N GLY A 141 18.15 4.32 -8.30
CA GLY A 141 17.02 5.13 -8.72
C GLY A 141 16.86 5.21 -10.24
N MET A 142 17.97 5.36 -10.98
CA MET A 142 17.94 5.34 -12.44
C MET A 142 17.54 3.97 -12.99
N GLN A 143 18.01 2.88 -12.38
CA GLN A 143 17.58 1.53 -12.75
C GLN A 143 16.08 1.34 -12.49
N GLN A 144 15.56 1.82 -11.35
CA GLN A 144 14.15 1.77 -11.02
C GLN A 144 13.29 2.51 -12.05
N ARG A 145 13.70 3.72 -12.44
CA ARG A 145 13.03 4.49 -13.49
C ARG A 145 13.06 3.79 -14.85
N LEU A 146 14.16 3.13 -15.19
CA LEU A 146 14.26 2.32 -16.42
C LEU A 146 13.34 1.09 -16.34
N GLY A 147 13.19 0.46 -15.16
CA GLY A 147 12.23 -0.61 -14.92
C GLY A 147 10.79 -0.15 -15.17
N LEU A 148 10.43 1.03 -14.64
CA LEU A 148 9.14 1.65 -14.92
C LEU A 148 8.95 1.96 -16.42
N ALA A 149 9.99 2.46 -17.09
CA ALA A 149 9.96 2.70 -18.53
C ALA A 149 9.68 1.40 -19.30
N ALA A 150 10.33 0.30 -18.92
CA ALA A 150 10.10 -1.00 -19.54
C ALA A 150 8.66 -1.51 -19.34
N ALA A 151 8.09 -1.30 -18.15
CA ALA A 151 6.70 -1.66 -17.85
C ALA A 151 5.69 -0.79 -18.62
N LEU A 152 6.03 0.47 -18.89
CA LEU A 152 5.18 1.44 -19.62
C LEU A 152 5.26 1.34 -21.14
N LEU A 153 6.33 0.75 -21.67
CA LEU A 153 6.72 0.83 -23.08
C LEU A 153 5.62 0.44 -24.08
N LEU A 154 4.80 -0.54 -23.72
CA LEU A 154 3.77 -1.09 -24.60
C LEU A 154 2.36 -0.55 -24.31
N ASP A 155 2.28 0.61 -23.64
CA ASP A 155 1.03 1.31 -23.36
C ASP A 155 0.02 0.39 -22.61
N PRO A 156 0.37 -0.01 -21.37
CA PRO A 156 -0.45 -0.92 -20.59
C PRO A 156 -1.74 -0.26 -20.10
N GLU A 157 -2.80 -1.06 -20.01
CA GLU A 157 -4.06 -0.67 -19.36
C GLU A 157 -4.04 -0.96 -17.85
N LEU A 158 -3.23 -1.95 -17.45
CA LEU A 158 -2.97 -2.32 -16.05
C LEU A 158 -1.47 -2.37 -15.79
N MET A 159 -1.01 -1.71 -14.73
CA MET A 159 0.36 -1.85 -14.23
C MET A 159 0.35 -2.54 -12.88
N ILE A 160 1.17 -3.57 -12.74
CA ILE A 160 1.46 -4.23 -11.46
C ILE A 160 2.87 -3.82 -11.06
N LEU A 161 2.99 -3.10 -9.95
CA LEU A 161 4.25 -2.54 -9.45
C LEU A 161 4.58 -3.14 -8.09
N ASP A 162 5.71 -3.84 -8.02
CA ASP A 162 6.21 -4.47 -6.79
C ASP A 162 7.34 -3.62 -6.21
N GLU A 163 7.06 -2.87 -5.13
CA GLU A 163 7.98 -1.98 -4.42
C GLU A 163 8.64 -0.90 -5.32
N PRO A 164 7.88 -0.12 -6.11
CA PRO A 164 8.45 0.76 -7.13
C PRO A 164 9.28 1.92 -6.57
N ALA A 165 9.12 2.27 -5.29
CA ALA A 165 9.79 3.42 -4.66
C ALA A 165 10.76 3.03 -3.54
N SER A 166 10.92 1.73 -3.22
CA SER A 166 11.69 1.27 -2.05
C SER A 166 13.18 1.61 -2.08
N ALA A 167 13.77 1.72 -3.29
CA ALA A 167 15.20 1.99 -3.48
C ALA A 167 15.53 3.48 -3.73
N LEU A 168 14.53 4.38 -3.56
CA LEU A 168 14.66 5.79 -3.90
C LEU A 168 14.83 6.66 -2.66
N ASP A 169 15.52 7.78 -2.83
CA ASP A 169 15.55 8.88 -1.89
C ASP A 169 14.18 9.61 -1.84
N PRO A 170 13.94 10.52 -0.88
CA PRO A 170 12.65 11.23 -0.77
C PRO A 170 12.24 11.98 -2.04
N VAL A 171 13.19 12.58 -2.77
CA VAL A 171 12.92 13.29 -4.02
C VAL A 171 12.49 12.32 -5.11
N GLY A 172 13.21 11.22 -5.27
CA GLY A 172 12.88 10.18 -6.23
C GLY A 172 11.52 9.53 -5.94
N ARG A 173 11.16 9.32 -4.66
CA ARG A 173 9.82 8.84 -4.27
C ARG A 173 8.73 9.82 -4.70
N TYR A 174 8.90 11.10 -4.42
CA TYR A 174 7.95 12.14 -4.83
C TYR A 174 7.74 12.14 -6.36
N GLU A 175 8.81 12.02 -7.14
CA GLU A 175 8.73 12.00 -8.61
C GLU A 175 8.00 10.75 -9.12
N ILE A 176 8.24 9.57 -8.52
CA ILE A 176 7.51 8.35 -8.86
C ILE A 176 6.03 8.49 -8.49
N ARG A 177 5.70 8.99 -7.30
CA ARG A 177 4.30 9.27 -6.91
C ARG A 177 3.61 10.18 -7.90
N SER A 178 4.28 11.27 -8.30
CA SER A 178 3.76 12.21 -9.30
C SER A 178 3.55 11.55 -10.66
N LEU A 179 4.46 10.66 -11.07
CA LEU A 179 4.32 9.88 -12.30
C LEU A 179 3.10 8.95 -12.22
N LEU A 180 2.94 8.20 -11.15
CA LEU A 180 1.81 7.27 -10.98
C LEU A 180 0.46 8.02 -10.99
N LYS A 181 0.36 9.18 -10.32
CA LYS A 181 -0.84 10.06 -10.38
C LYS A 181 -1.14 10.51 -11.82
N ARG A 182 -0.13 10.88 -12.59
CA ARG A 182 -0.31 11.26 -14.01
C ARG A 182 -0.77 10.09 -14.88
N LEU A 183 -0.24 8.89 -14.66
CA LEU A 183 -0.64 7.67 -15.38
C LEU A 183 -2.08 7.31 -15.09
N ARG A 184 -2.49 7.36 -13.82
CA ARG A 184 -3.89 7.19 -13.41
C ARG A 184 -4.79 8.22 -14.12
N GLY A 185 -4.38 9.48 -14.16
CA GLY A 185 -5.12 10.54 -14.85
C GLY A 185 -5.27 10.32 -16.39
N ARG A 186 -4.48 9.40 -16.95
CA ARG A 186 -4.60 8.94 -18.35
C ARG A 186 -5.43 7.66 -18.49
N GLY A 187 -6.03 7.17 -17.41
CA GLY A 187 -6.87 5.96 -17.42
C GLY A 187 -6.12 4.66 -17.14
N VAL A 188 -4.81 4.69 -16.86
CA VAL A 188 -4.06 3.48 -16.49
C VAL A 188 -4.45 3.05 -15.08
N THR A 189 -4.83 1.79 -14.92
CA THR A 189 -5.05 1.18 -13.60
C THR A 189 -3.72 0.73 -13.02
N ILE A 190 -3.47 1.01 -11.75
CA ILE A 190 -2.22 0.69 -11.08
C ILE A 190 -2.49 -0.20 -9.87
N PHE A 191 -1.90 -1.39 -9.85
CA PHE A 191 -1.85 -2.28 -8.70
C PHE A 191 -0.49 -2.14 -8.03
N LEU A 192 -0.46 -1.49 -6.87
CA LEU A 192 0.75 -1.13 -6.15
C LEU A 192 0.96 -2.06 -4.95
N ASN A 193 1.97 -2.91 -4.98
CA ASN A 193 2.45 -3.60 -3.79
C ASN A 193 3.55 -2.77 -3.13
N THR A 194 3.33 -2.36 -1.89
CA THR A 194 4.30 -1.60 -1.10
C THR A 194 4.16 -1.89 0.38
N HIS A 195 5.25 -1.74 1.12
CA HIS A 195 5.24 -1.74 2.58
C HIS A 195 5.24 -0.31 3.15
N LEU A 196 5.34 0.71 2.31
CA LEU A 196 5.33 2.12 2.71
C LEU A 196 3.88 2.60 2.82
N LEU A 197 3.41 2.74 4.05
CA LEU A 197 2.03 3.17 4.34
C LEU A 197 1.74 4.57 3.77
N GLU A 198 2.73 5.47 3.83
CA GLU A 198 2.64 6.81 3.25
C GLU A 198 2.32 6.79 1.74
N ASP A 199 2.92 5.85 0.99
CA ASP A 199 2.64 5.72 -0.45
C ASP A 199 1.18 5.36 -0.70
N VAL A 200 0.61 4.51 0.16
CA VAL A 200 -0.79 4.11 0.04
C VAL A 200 -1.73 5.23 0.44
N GLU A 201 -1.47 5.91 1.56
CA GLU A 201 -2.27 7.05 2.01
C GLU A 201 -2.30 8.19 0.97
N GLU A 202 -1.19 8.41 0.28
CA GLU A 202 -1.05 9.52 -0.67
C GLU A 202 -1.55 9.18 -2.09
N LEU A 203 -1.43 7.91 -2.52
CA LEU A 203 -1.65 7.51 -3.90
C LEU A 203 -2.94 6.73 -4.11
N CYS A 204 -3.32 5.84 -3.15
CA CYS A 204 -4.30 4.83 -3.42
C CYS A 204 -5.74 5.31 -3.20
N ASP A 205 -6.61 4.91 -4.11
CA ASP A 205 -8.06 5.11 -3.99
C ASP A 205 -8.66 3.99 -3.12
N GLU A 206 -8.14 2.77 -3.33
CA GLU A 206 -8.56 1.56 -2.64
C GLU A 206 -7.33 0.77 -2.16
N ALA A 207 -7.51 -0.05 -1.15
CA ALA A 207 -6.45 -0.89 -0.62
C ALA A 207 -6.95 -2.24 -0.15
N ALA A 208 -6.03 -3.21 -0.13
CA ALA A 208 -6.22 -4.53 0.46
C ALA A 208 -5.07 -4.83 1.43
N PHE A 209 -5.41 -5.46 2.54
CA PHE A 209 -4.46 -5.83 3.58
C PHE A 209 -4.34 -7.34 3.70
N LEU A 210 -3.13 -7.86 3.46
CA LEU A 210 -2.79 -9.25 3.68
C LEU A 210 -2.10 -9.45 5.03
N TYR A 211 -2.51 -10.48 5.75
CA TYR A 211 -1.88 -10.91 6.99
C TYR A 211 -1.90 -12.43 7.10
N GLY A 212 -0.76 -13.07 7.38
CA GLY A 212 -0.68 -14.52 7.52
C GLY A 212 -1.08 -15.33 6.29
N GLY A 213 -1.03 -14.72 5.09
CA GLY A 213 -1.42 -15.35 3.83
C GLY A 213 -2.90 -15.17 3.47
N GLU A 214 -3.67 -14.43 4.25
CA GLU A 214 -5.11 -14.22 4.05
C GLU A 214 -5.44 -12.73 3.87
N LEU A 215 -6.55 -12.46 3.20
CA LEU A 215 -7.08 -11.11 3.08
C LEU A 215 -7.74 -10.69 4.40
N LEU A 216 -7.21 -9.65 5.02
CA LEU A 216 -7.73 -9.12 6.28
C LEU A 216 -8.89 -8.14 6.04
N ALA A 217 -8.70 -7.23 5.11
CA ALA A 217 -9.68 -6.24 4.69
C ALA A 217 -9.37 -5.72 3.28
N SER A 218 -10.37 -5.23 2.57
CA SER A 218 -10.21 -4.54 1.28
C SER A 218 -11.35 -3.55 1.04
N GLY A 219 -11.07 -2.50 0.27
CA GLY A 219 -12.05 -1.51 -0.17
C GLY A 219 -11.50 -0.10 -0.29
N PRO A 220 -12.38 0.88 -0.47
CA PRO A 220 -12.01 2.29 -0.54
C PRO A 220 -11.23 2.74 0.69
N LEU A 221 -10.07 3.37 0.46
CA LEU A 221 -9.14 3.72 1.52
C LEU A 221 -9.77 4.58 2.61
N HIS A 222 -10.60 5.55 2.22
CA HIS A 222 -11.31 6.42 3.16
C HIS A 222 -12.27 5.65 4.09
N LYS A 223 -12.89 4.55 3.62
CA LYS A 223 -13.74 3.70 4.45
C LYS A 223 -12.94 2.84 5.41
N LEU A 224 -11.79 2.31 4.95
CA LEU A 224 -10.88 1.54 5.80
C LEU A 224 -10.33 2.39 6.94
N LEU A 225 -9.97 3.65 6.65
CA LEU A 225 -9.44 4.60 7.63
C LEU A 225 -10.51 5.12 8.61
N SER A 226 -11.74 5.32 8.15
CA SER A 226 -12.82 5.85 9.01
C SER A 226 -13.32 4.86 10.07
N GLY A 227 -12.83 3.61 10.05
CA GLY A 227 -13.18 2.60 11.06
C GLY A 227 -14.66 2.19 11.03
N THR A 228 -15.40 2.50 9.95
CA THR A 228 -16.76 2.02 9.71
C THR A 228 -16.75 0.56 9.23
N GLY A 229 -15.99 -0.30 9.92
CA GLY A 229 -16.25 -1.72 9.94
C GLY A 229 -17.46 -1.97 10.84
N ASP A 230 -18.32 -2.88 10.46
CA ASP A 230 -19.61 -3.38 10.97
C ASP A 230 -19.82 -3.57 12.51
N SER A 231 -18.96 -2.99 13.36
CA SER A 231 -19.21 -2.89 14.79
C SER A 231 -19.86 -1.53 15.04
N GLY A 232 -21.15 -1.54 15.40
CA GLY A 232 -22.04 -0.39 15.65
C GLY A 232 -21.58 0.64 16.70
N ASP A 233 -20.31 0.94 16.74
CA ASP A 233 -19.64 1.84 17.65
C ASP A 233 -19.37 3.18 16.96
N SER A 234 -20.33 4.08 17.05
CA SER A 234 -20.38 5.40 16.40
C SER A 234 -19.56 6.45 17.14
N GLY A 235 -18.20 6.34 17.13
CA GLY A 235 -17.34 7.34 17.75
C GLY A 235 -16.05 7.57 16.97
N VAL A 236 -15.53 8.82 17.02
CA VAL A 236 -14.21 9.20 16.49
C VAL A 236 -13.16 8.90 17.56
N GLY A 237 -12.08 8.20 17.18
CA GLY A 237 -10.93 8.04 18.06
C GLY A 237 -10.31 9.40 18.38
N TRP A 238 -10.04 9.68 19.66
CA TRP A 238 -9.44 10.92 20.13
C TRP A 238 -8.29 10.61 21.06
N ARG A 239 -7.19 11.33 20.94
CA ARG A 239 -6.01 11.15 21.79
C ARG A 239 -5.78 12.37 22.68
N PHE A 240 -5.24 12.08 23.87
CA PHE A 240 -4.86 13.10 24.85
C PHE A 240 -3.46 12.79 25.35
N ARG A 241 -2.55 13.76 25.26
CA ARG A 241 -1.24 13.69 25.88
C ARG A 241 -1.23 14.55 27.12
N LEU A 242 -0.98 13.91 28.25
CA LEU A 242 -1.09 14.51 29.58
C LEU A 242 0.25 14.50 30.30
N GLY A 243 0.46 15.50 31.17
CA GLY A 243 1.53 15.54 32.15
C GLY A 243 0.99 15.55 33.56
N GLY A 244 1.85 15.20 34.55
CA GLY A 244 1.46 15.06 35.92
C GLY A 244 0.72 13.75 36.26
N TRP A 245 0.88 12.76 35.37
CA TRP A 245 0.28 11.44 35.55
C TRP A 245 1.00 10.65 36.67
N LEU A 246 0.24 10.16 37.62
CA LEU A 246 0.72 9.29 38.70
C LEU A 246 -0.01 7.94 38.62
N PRO A 247 0.51 6.87 39.24
CA PRO A 247 -0.16 5.57 39.26
C PRO A 247 -1.59 5.61 39.84
N GLU A 248 -1.84 6.51 40.79
CA GLU A 248 -3.13 6.70 41.45
C GLU A 248 -4.13 7.49 40.56
N THR A 249 -3.66 8.25 39.61
CA THR A 249 -4.48 9.17 38.78
C THR A 249 -5.62 8.44 38.06
N TRP A 250 -5.38 7.20 37.62
CA TRP A 250 -6.44 6.42 36.99
C TRP A 250 -7.61 6.15 37.92
N ALA A 251 -7.33 5.80 39.18
CA ALA A 251 -8.36 5.52 40.18
C ALA A 251 -9.15 6.80 40.51
N GLU A 252 -8.48 7.93 40.72
CA GLU A 252 -9.08 9.23 40.99
C GLU A 252 -9.99 9.70 39.85
N LEU A 253 -9.53 9.57 38.60
CA LEU A 253 -10.34 9.89 37.42
C LEU A 253 -11.56 8.97 37.30
N ASN A 254 -11.39 7.67 37.59
CA ASN A 254 -12.47 6.70 37.50
C ASN A 254 -13.56 6.98 38.56
N ASP A 255 -13.16 7.36 39.75
CA ASP A 255 -14.09 7.75 40.83
C ASP A 255 -14.84 9.05 40.44
N ALA A 256 -14.16 10.03 39.85
CA ALA A 256 -14.75 11.30 39.41
C ALA A 256 -15.85 11.14 38.34
N VAL A 257 -15.83 10.06 37.59
CA VAL A 257 -16.86 9.75 36.55
C VAL A 257 -17.78 8.59 36.94
N GLY A 258 -17.82 8.23 38.20
CA GLY A 258 -18.73 7.19 38.74
C GLY A 258 -18.42 5.78 38.27
N GLY A 259 -17.14 5.44 38.07
CA GLY A 259 -16.69 4.09 37.74
C GLY A 259 -16.79 3.67 36.26
N SER A 260 -17.12 4.60 35.35
CA SER A 260 -17.32 4.30 33.94
C SER A 260 -16.14 4.71 33.02
N LEU A 261 -15.01 5.09 33.63
CA LEU A 261 -13.87 5.64 32.87
C LEU A 261 -13.29 4.64 31.85
N SER A 262 -13.18 3.38 32.23
CA SER A 262 -12.65 2.31 31.37
C SER A 262 -13.50 2.03 30.12
N SER A 263 -14.77 2.43 30.12
CA SER A 263 -15.63 2.38 28.95
C SER A 263 -15.45 3.58 28.01
N LEU A 264 -14.88 4.68 28.52
CA LEU A 264 -14.70 5.94 27.79
C LEU A 264 -13.25 6.16 27.34
N LEU A 265 -12.29 5.78 28.20
CA LEU A 265 -10.86 6.06 28.05
C LEU A 265 -10.04 4.77 28.12
N ARG A 266 -8.95 4.75 27.37
CA ARG A 266 -7.92 3.72 27.42
C ARG A 266 -6.56 4.38 27.63
N LEU A 267 -5.84 3.96 28.67
CA LEU A 267 -4.42 4.31 28.84
C LEU A 267 -3.60 3.49 27.83
N VAL A 268 -2.86 4.18 26.99
CA VAL A 268 -1.98 3.57 25.98
C VAL A 268 -0.57 3.43 26.51
N GLU A 269 -0.05 4.49 27.14
CA GLU A 269 1.32 4.58 27.62
C GLU A 269 1.37 5.55 28.80
N ALA A 270 2.21 5.25 29.77
CA ALA A 270 2.61 6.19 30.83
C ALA A 270 4.10 5.97 31.13
N ASP A 271 4.83 7.07 31.31
CA ASP A 271 6.26 7.03 31.63
C ASP A 271 6.54 7.44 33.09
N GLU A 272 7.76 7.15 33.55
CA GLU A 272 8.22 7.48 34.89
C GLU A 272 8.35 9.01 35.15
N SER A 273 8.34 9.82 34.06
CA SER A 273 8.39 11.27 34.15
C SER A 273 7.01 11.91 34.33
N GLY A 274 5.97 11.11 34.45
CA GLY A 274 4.60 11.56 34.62
C GLY A 274 3.91 12.02 33.33
N ASN A 275 4.38 11.59 32.15
CA ASN A 275 3.64 11.77 30.93
C ASN A 275 2.76 10.55 30.65
N ALA A 276 1.55 10.79 30.15
CA ALA A 276 0.63 9.73 29.76
C ALA A 276 -0.01 10.02 28.41
N LEU A 277 -0.23 8.98 27.61
CA LEU A 277 -1.01 9.00 26.40
C LEU A 277 -2.31 8.21 26.62
N LEU A 278 -3.42 8.89 26.49
CA LEU A 278 -4.75 8.28 26.57
C LEU A 278 -5.46 8.38 25.24
N THR A 279 -6.31 7.39 24.95
CA THR A 279 -7.23 7.43 23.83
C THR A 279 -8.67 7.24 24.30
N ALA A 280 -9.60 7.88 23.59
CA ALA A 280 -11.02 7.77 23.82
C ALA A 280 -11.78 7.61 22.51
N ARG A 281 -12.94 6.97 22.53
CA ARG A 281 -13.93 7.11 21.48
C ARG A 281 -14.93 8.19 21.88
N VAL A 282 -15.01 9.23 21.09
CA VAL A 282 -15.91 10.38 21.35
C VAL A 282 -16.92 10.51 20.21
N THR A 283 -18.16 10.80 20.57
CA THR A 283 -19.25 10.98 19.60
C THR A 283 -19.15 12.32 18.88
N ASP A 284 -18.62 13.33 19.59
CA ASP A 284 -18.49 14.70 19.09
C ASP A 284 -17.37 15.47 19.81
N ARG A 285 -17.15 16.71 19.38
CA ARG A 285 -16.14 17.60 19.99
C ARG A 285 -16.51 18.05 21.40
N GLU A 286 -17.78 18.06 21.78
CA GLU A 286 -18.23 18.47 23.11
C GLU A 286 -17.84 17.41 24.13
N GLN A 287 -17.97 16.14 23.80
CA GLN A 287 -17.51 15.03 24.64
C GLN A 287 -15.98 15.04 24.81
N ALA A 288 -15.22 15.35 23.74
CA ALA A 288 -13.79 15.55 23.85
C ALA A 288 -13.44 16.73 24.78
N GLY A 289 -14.15 17.84 24.67
CA GLY A 289 -14.02 19.00 25.53
C GLY A 289 -14.35 18.70 27.02
N TYR A 290 -15.35 17.86 27.25
CA TYR A 290 -15.68 17.38 28.59
C TYR A 290 -14.51 16.61 29.20
N LEU A 291 -13.88 15.68 28.46
CA LEU A 291 -12.71 14.92 28.90
C LEU A 291 -11.52 15.84 29.21
N CYS A 292 -11.25 16.84 28.34
CA CYS A 292 -10.23 17.85 28.61
C CYS A 292 -10.48 18.59 29.93
N SER A 293 -11.74 18.96 30.20
CA SER A 293 -12.13 19.64 31.44
C SER A 293 -11.96 18.75 32.66
N LEU A 294 -12.22 17.45 32.53
CA LEU A 294 -12.02 16.45 33.58
C LEU A 294 -10.54 16.35 33.92
N PHE A 295 -9.65 16.20 32.94
CA PHE A 295 -8.21 16.13 33.17
C PHE A 295 -7.68 17.37 33.89
N PHE A 296 -8.13 18.56 33.45
CA PHE A 296 -7.73 19.81 34.09
C PHE A 296 -8.18 19.91 35.53
N ARG A 297 -9.43 19.49 35.85
CA ARG A 297 -9.94 19.46 37.25
C ARG A 297 -9.19 18.48 38.14
N SER A 298 -8.65 17.42 37.58
CA SER A 298 -7.82 16.44 38.28
C SER A 298 -6.35 16.84 38.39
N GLY A 299 -6.00 18.11 38.12
CA GLY A 299 -4.65 18.63 38.25
C GLY A 299 -3.67 18.19 37.14
N LEU A 300 -4.14 17.55 36.09
CA LEU A 300 -3.31 17.10 34.97
C LEU A 300 -3.04 18.25 33.99
N THR A 301 -1.86 18.26 33.43
CA THR A 301 -1.50 19.20 32.35
C THR A 301 -1.83 18.57 31.00
N LEU A 302 -2.66 19.22 30.19
CA LEU A 302 -2.98 18.78 28.85
C LEU A 302 -1.97 19.36 27.86
N TYR A 303 -1.11 18.54 27.26
CA TYR A 303 -0.14 18.97 26.24
C TYR A 303 -0.72 18.93 24.85
N GLU A 304 -1.55 17.92 24.56
CA GLU A 304 -2.14 17.73 23.23
C GLU A 304 -3.53 17.09 23.36
N SER A 305 -4.48 17.57 22.57
CA SER A 305 -5.80 16.97 22.41
C SER A 305 -6.22 17.08 20.94
N GLY A 306 -6.57 15.96 20.34
CA GLY A 306 -7.00 15.94 18.96
C GLY A 306 -7.52 14.57 18.53
N PRO A 307 -8.17 14.52 17.37
CA PRO A 307 -8.57 13.23 16.81
C PRO A 307 -7.33 12.35 16.66
N GLU A 308 -7.48 11.06 16.96
CA GLU A 308 -6.45 10.09 16.61
C GLU A 308 -6.14 10.26 15.12
N PRO A 309 -4.85 10.34 14.74
CA PRO A 309 -4.53 10.32 13.32
C PRO A 309 -5.11 9.01 12.76
N ASN A 310 -6.03 9.14 11.83
CA ASN A 310 -6.53 8.01 11.04
C ASN A 310 -5.40 7.57 10.08
N SER A 311 -4.28 7.12 10.65
CA SER A 311 -3.19 6.58 9.86
C SER A 311 -3.44 5.10 9.58
N LEU A 312 -3.04 4.67 8.40
CA LEU A 312 -3.04 3.24 8.05
C LEU A 312 -2.25 2.40 9.05
N GLU A 313 -1.22 2.96 9.65
CA GLU A 313 -0.40 2.30 10.67
C GLU A 313 -1.22 1.98 11.93
N ALA A 314 -1.93 2.96 12.47
CA ALA A 314 -2.79 2.77 13.64
C ALA A 314 -3.92 1.78 13.34
N TRP A 315 -4.51 1.86 12.15
CA TRP A 315 -5.52 0.92 11.69
C TRP A 315 -4.94 -0.51 11.61
N PHE A 316 -3.77 -0.67 10.98
CA PHE A 316 -3.12 -1.96 10.82
C PHE A 316 -2.75 -2.61 12.15
N LEU A 317 -2.18 -1.84 13.10
CA LEU A 317 -1.84 -2.34 14.44
C LEU A 317 -3.08 -2.83 15.20
N ARG A 318 -4.20 -2.11 15.10
CA ARG A 318 -5.47 -2.55 15.70
C ARG A 318 -5.96 -3.89 15.12
N MET A 319 -5.96 -4.01 13.80
CA MET A 319 -6.43 -5.21 13.11
C MET A 319 -5.51 -6.42 13.31
N ALA A 320 -4.21 -6.22 13.35
CA ALA A 320 -3.23 -7.28 13.61
C ALA A 320 -3.28 -7.75 15.09
N GLY A 321 -3.45 -6.81 16.04
CA GLY A 321 -3.54 -7.09 17.48
C GLY A 321 -4.79 -7.86 17.87
N SER A 322 -5.93 -7.61 17.21
CA SER A 322 -7.18 -8.34 17.48
C SER A 322 -7.12 -9.82 17.11
N ARG A 323 -6.22 -10.24 16.22
CA ARG A 323 -6.00 -11.67 15.87
C ARG A 323 -4.95 -12.37 16.74
N GLN A 324 -4.07 -11.63 17.43
CA GLN A 324 -3.10 -12.23 18.36
C GLN A 324 -3.70 -12.52 19.73
N GLY A 325 -4.83 -11.91 20.11
CA GLY A 325 -5.55 -12.17 21.37
C GLY A 325 -6.35 -13.48 21.41
N GLY A 326 -6.31 -14.30 20.39
CA GLY A 326 -7.04 -15.56 20.24
C GLY A 326 -6.18 -16.83 20.28
N VAL A 327 -5.03 -16.83 20.96
CA VAL A 327 -4.30 -18.09 21.20
C VAL A 327 -4.80 -18.64 22.55
N PRO A 328 -5.48 -19.80 22.58
CA PRO A 328 -5.71 -20.53 23.84
C PRO A 328 -4.36 -21.00 24.38
N GLN A 329 -4.22 -20.91 25.70
CA GLN A 329 -3.11 -21.46 26.48
C GLN A 329 -2.92 -22.96 26.22
#